data_ed087352d47c36f4869bb67f28c2d148
#
_entry.id   ed087352d47c36f4869bb67f28c2d148
#
_cell.length_a   1.000
_cell.length_b   1.000
_cell.length_c   1.000
_cell.angle_alpha   90.00
_cell.angle_beta   90.00
_cell.angle_gamma   90.00
#
_symmetry.space_group_name_H-M   'P 1'
#
loop_
_entity.id
_entity.type
_entity.pdbx_description
1 polymer ?
#
loop_
_entity_poly.entity_id
_entity_poly.type
_entity_poly.pdbx_seq_one_letter_code
_entity_poly.pdbx_strand_id
1 'polypeptide(L)'
;MNGEAEVSNQYPADESRSRSRSETVVSVDGITKSYGTGSDTVTAVDGVSFEVEEGTVVGLLGPNGAGKTTTIKMLLGLVRPSDGVARLCGTDVEGSPETVYRSVAAMLEGARNIYWRLTVRENVRFFARLGDEPADPDRVDRVISQVGLESKADTTVNELSRGMKQKASLACTLVRETPIVFLDEPTLGLDVESSLELRQELRQLVTRDSRTVLLSSHDMQVIEAVCDRVIILNEGEILANDTVENLLDVFHTQTFRITVRGQLSTDVQTELTERFGATRWTDRGDRHRFETTAVRGNEFYAMMDVLRESSTTFVSVDTVEPDLEEVFLHIIDDGEV
;
A
#
# COMPACT_ATOMS: atom_id res chain seq x y z
N MET A 1 -20.01 70.86 -5.04
CA MET A 1 -20.55 69.78 -5.90
C MET A 1 -19.63 68.61 -5.72
N ASN A 2 -20.13 67.64 -4.95
CA ASN A 2 -19.41 66.46 -4.53
C ASN A 2 -19.51 65.41 -5.62
N GLY A 3 -18.40 64.87 -6.04
CA GLY A 3 -18.32 63.68 -6.90
C GLY A 3 -17.76 62.54 -6.09
N GLU A 4 -18.63 61.63 -5.66
CA GLU A 4 -18.23 60.37 -5.01
C GLU A 4 -17.72 59.40 -6.08
N ALA A 5 -16.49 58.91 -5.89
CA ALA A 5 -15.90 57.86 -6.71
C ALA A 5 -16.21 56.50 -6.04
N GLU A 6 -17.10 55.71 -6.67
CA GLU A 6 -17.31 54.31 -6.33
C GLU A 6 -16.06 53.50 -6.66
N VAL A 7 -15.46 52.91 -5.64
CA VAL A 7 -14.40 51.89 -5.77
C VAL A 7 -15.06 50.56 -5.92
N SER A 8 -15.17 50.03 -7.15
CA SER A 8 -15.60 48.68 -7.44
C SER A 8 -14.49 47.69 -7.07
N ASN A 9 -14.71 46.97 -5.99
CA ASN A 9 -13.85 45.91 -5.51
C ASN A 9 -14.15 44.63 -6.33
N GLN A 10 -13.45 44.44 -7.45
CA GLN A 10 -13.47 43.18 -8.20
C GLN A 10 -12.47 42.23 -7.59
N TYR A 11 -12.97 41.26 -6.79
CA TYR A 11 -12.24 40.04 -6.47
C TYR A 11 -12.16 39.19 -7.77
N PRO A 12 -10.96 38.74 -8.18
CA PRO A 12 -10.87 37.79 -9.26
C PRO A 12 -11.49 36.44 -8.81
N ALA A 13 -12.41 35.96 -9.67
CA ALA A 13 -13.01 34.65 -9.49
C ALA A 13 -11.93 33.60 -9.41
N ASP A 14 -12.05 32.77 -8.41
CA ASP A 14 -11.32 31.53 -8.18
C ASP A 14 -11.41 30.65 -9.44
N GLU A 15 -10.35 30.61 -10.23
CA GLU A 15 -10.20 29.64 -11.29
C GLU A 15 -10.07 28.28 -10.62
N SER A 16 -11.21 27.62 -10.42
CA SER A 16 -11.30 26.22 -10.07
C SER A 16 -10.34 25.44 -10.98
N ARG A 17 -9.24 24.96 -10.39
CA ARG A 17 -8.32 24.00 -11.00
C ARG A 17 -9.17 22.86 -11.59
N SER A 18 -9.33 22.85 -12.89
CA SER A 18 -9.83 21.70 -13.63
C SER A 18 -8.85 20.56 -13.31
N ARG A 19 -9.24 19.62 -12.44
CA ARG A 19 -8.57 18.33 -12.32
C ARG A 19 -8.64 17.73 -13.72
N SER A 20 -7.51 17.70 -14.43
CA SER A 20 -7.38 16.90 -15.64
C SER A 20 -7.81 15.48 -15.23
N ARG A 21 -8.76 14.90 -15.96
CA ARG A 21 -9.07 13.47 -15.79
C ARG A 21 -7.77 12.73 -16.01
N SER A 22 -7.24 12.09 -14.97
CA SER A 22 -6.14 11.18 -15.10
C SER A 22 -6.57 10.03 -16.02
N GLU A 23 -5.68 9.63 -16.92
CA GLU A 23 -5.96 8.56 -17.89
C GLU A 23 -5.94 7.20 -17.17
N THR A 24 -6.95 6.35 -17.44
CA THR A 24 -6.97 4.97 -16.93
C THR A 24 -5.95 4.14 -17.71
N VAL A 25 -4.91 3.66 -17.02
CA VAL A 25 -3.84 2.84 -17.62
C VAL A 25 -3.97 1.35 -17.34
N VAL A 26 -4.70 0.96 -16.29
CA VAL A 26 -5.10 -0.44 -16.04
C VAL A 26 -6.61 -0.48 -15.92
N SER A 27 -7.26 -1.32 -16.72
CA SER A 27 -8.71 -1.57 -16.65
C SER A 27 -8.95 -3.06 -16.57
N VAL A 28 -9.68 -3.49 -15.56
CA VAL A 28 -10.02 -4.88 -15.26
C VAL A 28 -11.52 -4.98 -15.15
N ASP A 29 -12.13 -5.88 -15.92
CA ASP A 29 -13.57 -6.06 -15.99
C ASP A 29 -13.91 -7.55 -15.82
N GLY A 30 -14.43 -7.90 -14.65
CA GLY A 30 -14.98 -9.20 -14.30
C GLY A 30 -13.99 -10.35 -14.43
N ILE A 31 -12.67 -10.14 -14.22
CA ILE A 31 -11.70 -11.24 -14.40
C ILE A 31 -11.95 -12.34 -13.36
N THR A 32 -11.98 -13.57 -13.86
CA THR A 32 -12.16 -14.78 -13.04
C THR A 32 -11.07 -15.78 -13.38
N LYS A 33 -10.57 -16.49 -12.37
CA LYS A 33 -9.62 -17.58 -12.56
C LYS A 33 -9.96 -18.75 -11.69
N SER A 34 -10.31 -19.87 -12.34
CA SER A 34 -10.50 -21.17 -11.69
C SER A 34 -9.44 -22.15 -12.15
N TYR A 35 -8.97 -22.99 -11.24
CA TYR A 35 -8.03 -24.08 -11.45
C TYR A 35 -8.70 -25.42 -11.14
N GLY A 36 -8.28 -26.47 -11.79
CA GLY A 36 -8.86 -27.79 -11.62
C GLY A 36 -10.00 -28.09 -12.58
N THR A 37 -10.66 -29.25 -12.41
CA THR A 37 -11.80 -29.71 -13.23
C THR A 37 -12.81 -30.44 -12.35
N GLY A 38 -14.10 -30.25 -12.62
CA GLY A 38 -15.18 -30.97 -11.91
C GLY A 38 -15.28 -30.54 -10.45
N SER A 39 -15.36 -31.52 -9.54
CA SER A 39 -15.50 -31.30 -8.09
C SER A 39 -14.27 -30.68 -7.41
N ASP A 40 -13.12 -30.70 -8.06
CA ASP A 40 -11.85 -30.23 -7.52
C ASP A 40 -11.50 -28.83 -8.05
N THR A 41 -12.49 -28.08 -8.56
CA THR A 41 -12.31 -26.70 -9.04
C THR A 41 -12.12 -25.76 -7.85
N VAL A 42 -11.04 -24.98 -7.89
CA VAL A 42 -10.76 -23.90 -6.94
C VAL A 42 -10.75 -22.58 -7.71
N THR A 43 -11.63 -21.66 -7.33
CA THR A 43 -11.66 -20.30 -7.88
C THR A 43 -10.71 -19.43 -7.08
N ALA A 44 -9.64 -18.98 -7.71
CA ALA A 44 -8.60 -18.18 -7.09
C ALA A 44 -8.85 -16.67 -7.24
N VAL A 45 -9.64 -16.26 -8.24
CA VAL A 45 -10.10 -14.89 -8.48
C VAL A 45 -11.51 -15.01 -9.04
N ASP A 46 -12.46 -14.24 -8.51
CA ASP A 46 -13.87 -14.31 -8.84
C ASP A 46 -14.45 -12.94 -9.16
N GLY A 47 -14.72 -12.66 -10.42
CA GLY A 47 -15.40 -11.46 -10.90
C GLY A 47 -14.73 -10.13 -10.56
N VAL A 48 -13.41 -10.09 -10.39
CA VAL A 48 -12.67 -8.91 -9.96
C VAL A 48 -12.69 -7.81 -11.02
N SER A 49 -13.11 -6.60 -10.62
CA SER A 49 -13.17 -5.41 -11.49
C SER A 49 -12.57 -4.19 -10.79
N PHE A 50 -11.65 -3.49 -11.45
CA PHE A 50 -11.07 -2.25 -10.96
C PHE A 50 -10.34 -1.48 -12.07
N GLU A 51 -10.07 -0.20 -11.78
CA GLU A 51 -9.29 0.67 -12.66
C GLU A 51 -8.13 1.30 -11.88
N VAL A 52 -7.01 1.56 -12.60
CA VAL A 52 -5.85 2.28 -12.06
C VAL A 52 -5.55 3.47 -12.96
N GLU A 53 -5.42 4.64 -12.35
CA GLU A 53 -5.09 5.89 -13.01
C GLU A 53 -3.58 6.05 -13.19
N GLU A 54 -3.17 6.78 -14.24
CA GLU A 54 -1.77 7.08 -14.50
C GLU A 54 -1.11 7.80 -13.32
N GLY A 55 0.13 7.43 -13.00
CA GLY A 55 0.92 8.08 -11.97
C GLY A 55 0.47 7.82 -10.54
N THR A 56 -0.33 6.75 -10.31
CA THR A 56 -0.76 6.34 -8.97
C THR A 56 -0.08 5.06 -8.50
N VAL A 57 0.00 4.91 -7.18
CA VAL A 57 0.42 3.65 -6.53
C VAL A 57 -0.81 2.95 -5.97
N VAL A 58 -1.11 1.77 -6.51
CA VAL A 58 -2.23 0.96 -6.02
C VAL A 58 -1.70 -0.31 -5.37
N GLY A 59 -2.13 -0.57 -4.14
CA GLY A 59 -1.82 -1.78 -3.40
C GLY A 59 -2.91 -2.84 -3.56
N LEU A 60 -2.51 -4.08 -3.84
CA LEU A 60 -3.36 -5.26 -3.69
C LEU A 60 -3.07 -5.87 -2.31
N LEU A 61 -3.95 -5.64 -1.35
CA LEU A 61 -3.83 -6.12 0.02
C LEU A 61 -4.69 -7.37 0.24
N GLY A 62 -4.24 -8.28 1.06
CA GLY A 62 -5.03 -9.46 1.46
C GLY A 62 -4.16 -10.59 2.00
N PRO A 63 -4.76 -11.60 2.65
CA PRO A 63 -4.04 -12.75 3.17
C PRO A 63 -3.42 -13.61 2.05
N ASN A 64 -2.61 -14.58 2.46
CA ASN A 64 -2.11 -15.59 1.52
C ASN A 64 -3.28 -16.41 0.95
N GLY A 65 -3.31 -16.54 -0.38
CA GLY A 65 -4.41 -17.22 -1.06
C GLY A 65 -5.57 -16.29 -1.50
N ALA A 66 -5.56 -15.00 -1.15
CA ALA A 66 -6.61 -14.05 -1.54
C ALA A 66 -6.71 -13.75 -3.05
N GLY A 67 -5.81 -14.27 -3.88
CA GLY A 67 -5.84 -14.06 -5.33
C GLY A 67 -4.86 -13.01 -5.87
N LYS A 68 -4.12 -12.27 -5.01
CA LYS A 68 -3.22 -11.17 -5.41
C LYS A 68 -2.25 -11.53 -6.53
N THR A 69 -1.40 -12.52 -6.31
CA THR A 69 -0.42 -13.00 -7.30
C THR A 69 -1.08 -13.53 -8.58
N THR A 70 -2.24 -14.18 -8.45
CA THR A 70 -3.01 -14.66 -9.61
C THR A 70 -3.52 -13.50 -10.44
N THR A 71 -4.05 -12.47 -9.80
CA THR A 71 -4.49 -11.22 -10.45
C THR A 71 -3.33 -10.57 -11.21
N ILE A 72 -2.18 -10.35 -10.54
CA ILE A 72 -0.98 -9.79 -11.20
C ILE A 72 -0.56 -10.65 -12.40
N LYS A 73 -0.54 -11.97 -12.27
CA LYS A 73 -0.17 -12.87 -13.37
C LYS A 73 -1.15 -12.81 -14.55
N MET A 74 -2.45 -12.60 -14.30
CA MET A 74 -3.44 -12.38 -15.36
C MET A 74 -3.20 -11.05 -16.07
N LEU A 75 -2.94 -9.96 -15.34
CA LEU A 75 -2.61 -8.65 -15.90
C LEU A 75 -1.31 -8.67 -16.73
N LEU A 76 -0.38 -9.53 -16.38
CA LEU A 76 0.86 -9.75 -17.14
C LEU A 76 0.70 -10.74 -18.30
N GLY A 77 -0.49 -11.30 -18.52
CA GLY A 77 -0.71 -12.33 -19.55
C GLY A 77 0.01 -13.66 -19.28
N LEU A 78 0.56 -13.86 -18.08
CA LEU A 78 1.24 -15.09 -17.67
C LEU A 78 0.26 -16.21 -17.30
N VAL A 79 -0.95 -15.84 -16.91
CA VAL A 79 -2.07 -16.73 -16.62
C VAL A 79 -3.28 -16.21 -17.38
N ARG A 80 -3.90 -17.07 -18.19
CA ARG A 80 -5.11 -16.72 -18.91
C ARG A 80 -6.30 -16.70 -17.96
N PRO A 81 -7.11 -15.59 -17.90
CA PRO A 81 -8.37 -15.61 -17.19
C PRO A 81 -9.30 -16.71 -17.71
N SER A 82 -10.17 -17.23 -16.84
CA SER A 82 -11.25 -18.13 -17.22
C SER A 82 -12.44 -17.36 -17.78
N ASP A 83 -12.62 -16.11 -17.32
CA ASP A 83 -13.62 -15.15 -17.80
C ASP A 83 -13.15 -13.72 -17.54
N GLY A 84 -13.82 -12.72 -18.16
CA GLY A 84 -13.50 -11.31 -18.01
C GLY A 84 -12.37 -10.84 -18.90
N VAL A 85 -12.03 -9.55 -18.83
CA VAL A 85 -11.06 -8.88 -19.70
C VAL A 85 -10.16 -7.94 -18.88
N ALA A 86 -8.85 -7.95 -19.19
CA ALA A 86 -7.91 -6.98 -18.66
C ALA A 86 -7.26 -6.18 -19.80
N ARG A 87 -7.11 -4.86 -19.62
CA ARG A 87 -6.44 -3.96 -20.56
C ARG A 87 -5.36 -3.16 -19.85
N LEU A 88 -4.22 -3.00 -20.51
CA LEU A 88 -3.12 -2.15 -20.07
C LEU A 88 -2.84 -1.10 -21.14
N CYS A 89 -2.84 0.18 -20.77
CA CYS A 89 -2.76 1.32 -21.72
C CYS A 89 -3.75 1.16 -22.89
N GLY A 90 -5.01 0.74 -22.59
CA GLY A 90 -6.05 0.49 -23.58
C GLY A 90 -5.90 -0.78 -24.42
N THR A 91 -4.78 -1.51 -24.29
CA THR A 91 -4.48 -2.74 -25.04
C THR A 91 -4.96 -3.97 -24.28
N ASP A 92 -5.73 -4.83 -24.94
CA ASP A 92 -6.17 -6.11 -24.39
C ASP A 92 -4.98 -7.03 -24.16
N VAL A 93 -4.86 -7.55 -22.93
CA VAL A 93 -3.71 -8.38 -22.49
C VAL A 93 -3.63 -9.69 -23.27
N GLU A 94 -4.77 -10.32 -23.57
CA GLU A 94 -4.78 -11.58 -24.34
C GLU A 94 -4.60 -11.36 -25.85
N GLY A 95 -5.16 -10.26 -26.37
CA GLY A 95 -5.18 -9.97 -27.81
C GLY A 95 -3.85 -9.50 -28.36
N SER A 96 -3.01 -8.84 -27.56
CA SER A 96 -1.76 -8.23 -28.01
C SER A 96 -0.65 -8.25 -26.96
N PRO A 97 -0.18 -9.42 -26.52
CA PRO A 97 0.78 -9.54 -25.42
C PRO A 97 2.12 -8.83 -25.70
N GLU A 98 2.59 -8.80 -26.95
CA GLU A 98 3.84 -8.09 -27.32
C GLU A 98 3.73 -6.58 -27.07
N THR A 99 2.58 -5.97 -27.36
CA THR A 99 2.33 -4.55 -27.11
C THR A 99 2.26 -4.29 -25.61
N VAL A 100 1.59 -5.17 -24.86
CA VAL A 100 1.49 -5.07 -23.40
C VAL A 100 2.87 -5.14 -22.74
N TYR A 101 3.75 -6.06 -23.18
CA TYR A 101 5.09 -6.20 -22.60
C TYR A 101 6.01 -5.00 -22.83
N ARG A 102 5.70 -4.13 -23.79
CA ARG A 102 6.41 -2.85 -23.98
C ARG A 102 6.03 -1.80 -22.95
N SER A 103 4.79 -1.86 -22.43
CA SER A 103 4.27 -0.90 -21.47
C SER A 103 4.43 -1.33 -20.01
N VAL A 104 4.90 -2.55 -19.74
CA VAL A 104 4.99 -3.08 -18.38
C VAL A 104 6.38 -3.58 -18.02
N ALA A 105 6.75 -3.39 -16.76
CA ALA A 105 7.83 -4.14 -16.12
C ALA A 105 7.27 -4.83 -14.90
N ALA A 106 7.81 -5.99 -14.52
CA ALA A 106 7.33 -6.76 -13.40
C ALA A 106 8.47 -7.35 -12.58
N MET A 107 8.31 -7.28 -11.27
CA MET A 107 9.07 -8.02 -10.30
C MET A 107 8.12 -9.01 -9.64
N LEU A 108 8.27 -10.30 -9.96
CA LEU A 108 7.48 -11.37 -9.37
C LEU A 108 8.15 -11.89 -8.10
N GLU A 109 7.35 -12.50 -7.23
CA GLU A 109 7.79 -13.01 -5.93
C GLU A 109 9.10 -13.79 -5.98
N GLY A 110 10.01 -13.48 -5.06
CA GLY A 110 11.16 -14.31 -4.71
C GLY A 110 12.47 -13.98 -5.41
N ALA A 111 12.69 -12.81 -6.02
CA ALA A 111 13.97 -12.40 -6.67
C ALA A 111 14.59 -13.51 -7.56
N ARG A 112 13.76 -14.42 -8.08
CA ARG A 112 14.22 -15.56 -8.91
C ARG A 112 14.50 -15.16 -10.35
N ASN A 113 14.21 -13.92 -10.71
CA ASN A 113 14.29 -13.40 -12.08
C ASN A 113 15.70 -12.97 -12.44
N ILE A 114 16.64 -12.83 -11.49
CA ILE A 114 17.99 -12.35 -11.72
C ILE A 114 19.01 -13.48 -11.81
N TYR A 115 20.03 -13.27 -12.59
CA TYR A 115 21.09 -14.27 -12.83
C TYR A 115 22.12 -14.21 -11.71
N TRP A 116 22.14 -15.20 -10.85
CA TRP A 116 22.96 -15.23 -9.62
C TRP A 116 24.46 -15.21 -9.84
N ARG A 117 24.91 -15.68 -11.01
CA ARG A 117 26.34 -15.71 -11.41
C ARG A 117 26.83 -14.41 -12.05
N LEU A 118 25.91 -13.53 -12.43
CA LEU A 118 26.23 -12.22 -12.95
C LEU A 118 26.34 -11.22 -11.81
N THR A 119 27.09 -10.15 -12.02
CA THR A 119 27.12 -8.99 -11.12
C THR A 119 25.79 -8.23 -11.17
N VAL A 120 25.56 -7.32 -10.22
CA VAL A 120 24.40 -6.42 -10.23
C VAL A 120 24.37 -5.65 -11.55
N ARG A 121 25.47 -5.03 -11.95
CA ARG A 121 25.60 -4.25 -13.19
C ARG A 121 25.30 -5.09 -14.43
N GLU A 122 25.82 -6.29 -14.50
CA GLU A 122 25.58 -7.20 -15.63
C GLU A 122 24.09 -7.60 -15.72
N ASN A 123 23.44 -7.89 -14.59
CA ASN A 123 22.02 -8.15 -14.53
C ASN A 123 21.22 -6.95 -15.05
N VAL A 124 21.41 -5.76 -14.46
CA VAL A 124 20.68 -4.55 -14.86
C VAL A 124 20.88 -4.25 -16.34
N ARG A 125 22.12 -4.37 -16.85
CA ARG A 125 22.44 -4.20 -18.28
C ARG A 125 21.75 -5.24 -19.16
N PHE A 126 21.64 -6.48 -18.71
CA PHE A 126 20.94 -7.55 -19.41
C PHE A 126 19.44 -7.21 -19.56
N PHE A 127 18.79 -6.83 -18.43
CA PHE A 127 17.36 -6.48 -18.45
C PHE A 127 17.08 -5.20 -19.25
N ALA A 128 17.97 -4.23 -19.21
CA ALA A 128 17.86 -3.03 -20.06
C ALA A 128 17.84 -3.37 -21.56
N ARG A 129 18.57 -4.41 -21.99
CA ARG A 129 18.63 -4.88 -23.39
C ARG A 129 17.43 -5.73 -23.82
N LEU A 130 16.57 -6.14 -22.90
CA LEU A 130 15.31 -6.81 -23.25
C LEU A 130 14.22 -5.82 -23.70
N GLY A 131 14.45 -4.52 -23.52
CA GLY A 131 13.61 -3.46 -24.08
C GLY A 131 13.95 -3.19 -25.55
N ASP A 132 13.16 -2.32 -26.17
CA ASP A 132 13.33 -1.93 -27.58
C ASP A 132 14.51 -0.98 -27.80
N GLU A 133 15.02 -0.33 -26.76
CA GLU A 133 16.12 0.64 -26.83
C GLU A 133 17.45 0.05 -26.36
N PRO A 134 18.60 0.54 -26.92
CA PRO A 134 19.92 0.15 -26.44
C PRO A 134 20.09 0.48 -24.96
N ALA A 135 20.75 -0.41 -24.21
CA ALA A 135 21.08 -0.17 -22.82
C ALA A 135 22.04 1.04 -22.69
N ASP A 136 21.53 2.18 -22.25
CA ASP A 136 22.33 3.34 -21.89
C ASP A 136 23.13 3.04 -20.63
N PRO A 137 24.49 3.14 -20.64
CA PRO A 137 25.32 2.90 -19.45
C PRO A 137 24.98 3.84 -18.30
N ASP A 138 24.68 5.12 -18.57
CA ASP A 138 24.35 6.10 -17.55
C ASP A 138 23.01 5.76 -16.87
N ARG A 139 22.06 5.18 -17.60
CA ARG A 139 20.81 4.68 -17.07
C ARG A 139 21.01 3.49 -16.14
N VAL A 140 21.89 2.54 -16.52
CA VAL A 140 22.23 1.40 -15.68
C VAL A 140 22.81 1.87 -14.35
N ASP A 141 23.74 2.83 -14.37
CA ASP A 141 24.34 3.36 -13.15
C ASP A 141 23.36 4.17 -12.31
N ARG A 142 22.49 4.98 -12.93
CA ARG A 142 21.41 5.68 -12.23
C ARG A 142 20.50 4.73 -11.45
N VAL A 143 20.03 3.65 -12.10
CA VAL A 143 19.11 2.73 -11.47
C VAL A 143 19.78 1.94 -10.33
N ILE A 144 21.04 1.57 -10.48
CA ILE A 144 21.82 0.92 -9.39
C ILE A 144 21.96 1.87 -8.21
N SER A 145 22.18 3.16 -8.47
CA SER A 145 22.24 4.19 -7.42
C SER A 145 20.90 4.43 -6.75
N GLN A 146 19.79 4.44 -7.54
CA GLN A 146 18.44 4.59 -7.00
C GLN A 146 18.08 3.53 -5.96
N VAL A 147 18.60 2.30 -6.10
CA VAL A 147 18.35 1.22 -5.15
C VAL A 147 19.47 1.07 -4.10
N GLY A 148 20.42 2.01 -4.03
CA GLY A 148 21.50 2.01 -3.03
C GLY A 148 22.49 0.87 -3.17
N LEU A 149 22.79 0.41 -4.41
CA LEU A 149 23.71 -0.70 -4.67
C LEU A 149 25.00 -0.29 -5.40
N GLU A 150 25.38 0.99 -5.39
CA GLU A 150 26.60 1.48 -6.07
C GLU A 150 27.86 0.75 -5.63
N SER A 151 28.04 0.58 -4.31
CA SER A 151 29.20 -0.10 -3.73
C SER A 151 29.24 -1.61 -4.03
N LYS A 152 28.14 -2.17 -4.55
CA LYS A 152 27.95 -3.58 -4.86
C LYS A 152 27.68 -3.83 -6.35
N ALA A 153 27.79 -2.79 -7.19
CA ALA A 153 27.49 -2.87 -8.61
C ALA A 153 28.22 -4.01 -9.33
N ASP A 154 29.49 -4.24 -8.99
CA ASP A 154 30.36 -5.24 -9.59
C ASP A 154 30.50 -6.51 -8.72
N THR A 155 29.67 -6.67 -7.68
CA THR A 155 29.55 -7.88 -6.85
C THR A 155 28.57 -8.84 -7.51
N THR A 156 28.86 -10.14 -7.52
CA THR A 156 27.97 -11.16 -8.05
C THR A 156 26.73 -11.32 -7.16
N VAL A 157 25.56 -11.55 -7.76
CA VAL A 157 24.29 -11.58 -7.04
C VAL A 157 24.25 -12.68 -5.97
N ASN A 158 24.92 -13.82 -6.18
CA ASN A 158 24.97 -14.89 -5.16
C ASN A 158 25.63 -14.46 -3.85
N GLU A 159 26.54 -13.48 -3.87
CA GLU A 159 27.27 -12.96 -2.71
C GLU A 159 26.49 -11.89 -1.93
N LEU A 160 25.36 -11.41 -2.48
CA LEU A 160 24.52 -10.40 -1.86
C LEU A 160 23.66 -10.96 -0.73
N SER A 161 23.35 -10.12 0.26
CA SER A 161 22.30 -10.42 1.24
C SER A 161 20.93 -10.57 0.56
N ARG A 162 19.94 -11.11 1.27
CA ARG A 162 18.58 -11.26 0.73
C ARG A 162 17.98 -9.90 0.33
N GLY A 163 18.10 -8.88 1.19
CA GLY A 163 17.65 -7.53 0.89
C GLY A 163 18.34 -6.92 -0.33
N MET A 164 19.66 -7.07 -0.45
CA MET A 164 20.39 -6.60 -1.63
C MET A 164 20.00 -7.35 -2.91
N LYS A 165 19.65 -8.63 -2.85
CA LYS A 165 19.09 -9.39 -3.99
C LYS A 165 17.76 -8.81 -4.43
N GLN A 166 16.90 -8.45 -3.46
CA GLN A 166 15.60 -7.84 -3.73
C GLN A 166 15.78 -6.46 -4.41
N LYS A 167 16.67 -5.62 -3.87
CA LYS A 167 17.05 -4.34 -4.48
C LYS A 167 17.62 -4.51 -5.89
N ALA A 168 18.46 -5.52 -6.13
CA ALA A 168 18.99 -5.82 -7.46
C ALA A 168 17.86 -6.26 -8.42
N SER A 169 16.88 -7.05 -7.97
CA SER A 169 15.70 -7.43 -8.75
C SER A 169 14.84 -6.21 -9.10
N LEU A 170 14.63 -5.30 -8.15
CA LEU A 170 13.95 -4.04 -8.39
C LEU A 170 14.69 -3.20 -9.44
N ALA A 171 16.03 -3.06 -9.33
CA ALA A 171 16.83 -2.35 -10.33
C ALA A 171 16.65 -2.92 -11.74
N CYS A 172 16.64 -4.26 -11.87
CA CYS A 172 16.39 -4.94 -13.14
C CYS A 172 14.98 -4.67 -13.71
N THR A 173 13.99 -4.46 -12.83
CA THR A 173 12.63 -4.11 -13.24
C THR A 173 12.55 -2.66 -13.69
N LEU A 174 13.16 -1.74 -12.93
CA LEU A 174 13.07 -0.30 -13.17
C LEU A 174 13.86 0.18 -14.39
N VAL A 175 14.94 -0.53 -14.75
CA VAL A 175 15.80 -0.13 -15.87
C VAL A 175 15.07 -0.10 -17.22
N ARG A 176 13.91 -0.74 -17.32
CA ARG A 176 13.10 -0.76 -18.55
C ARG A 176 12.29 0.52 -18.83
N GLU A 177 12.16 1.41 -17.83
CA GLU A 177 11.43 2.71 -17.94
C GLU A 177 10.01 2.60 -18.52
N THR A 178 9.31 1.52 -18.21
CA THR A 178 7.92 1.32 -18.64
C THR A 178 6.95 2.19 -17.83
N PRO A 179 5.82 2.60 -18.43
CA PRO A 179 4.81 3.41 -17.71
C PRO A 179 4.16 2.68 -16.55
N ILE A 180 4.04 1.34 -16.62
CA ILE A 180 3.43 0.54 -15.54
C ILE A 180 4.46 -0.42 -14.95
N VAL A 181 4.51 -0.50 -13.62
CA VAL A 181 5.37 -1.41 -12.87
C VAL A 181 4.53 -2.28 -11.95
N PHE A 182 4.67 -3.59 -12.09
CA PHE A 182 4.06 -4.57 -11.19
C PHE A 182 5.09 -5.10 -10.21
N LEU A 183 4.75 -5.11 -8.91
CA LEU A 183 5.61 -5.59 -7.84
C LEU A 183 4.85 -6.61 -6.98
N ASP A 184 5.22 -7.88 -7.10
CA ASP A 184 4.58 -8.96 -6.34
C ASP A 184 5.40 -9.25 -5.08
N GLU A 185 4.83 -8.88 -3.90
CA GLU A 185 5.44 -9.04 -2.58
C GLU A 185 6.89 -8.50 -2.49
N PRO A 186 7.13 -7.20 -2.84
CA PRO A 186 8.50 -6.68 -2.97
C PRO A 186 9.30 -6.68 -1.67
N THR A 187 8.66 -6.67 -0.51
CA THR A 187 9.29 -6.66 0.82
C THR A 187 9.35 -8.02 1.49
N LEU A 188 8.83 -9.07 0.85
CA LEU A 188 8.72 -10.39 1.46
C LEU A 188 10.06 -10.96 1.91
N GLY A 189 10.16 -11.23 3.20
CA GLY A 189 11.32 -11.84 3.84
C GLY A 189 12.54 -10.93 3.92
N LEU A 190 12.35 -9.63 3.86
CA LEU A 190 13.33 -8.65 4.27
C LEU A 190 13.30 -8.47 5.79
N ASP A 191 14.44 -8.06 6.35
CA ASP A 191 14.48 -7.52 7.71
C ASP A 191 13.84 -6.11 7.74
N VAL A 192 13.59 -5.61 8.95
CA VAL A 192 12.89 -4.33 9.15
C VAL A 192 13.61 -3.17 8.46
N GLU A 193 14.95 -3.11 8.57
CA GLU A 193 15.76 -2.04 8.00
C GLU A 193 15.69 -2.06 6.47
N SER A 194 15.93 -3.21 5.85
CA SER A 194 15.84 -3.40 4.39
C SER A 194 14.43 -3.12 3.85
N SER A 195 13.38 -3.46 4.61
CA SER A 195 11.99 -3.16 4.25
C SER A 195 11.71 -1.66 4.27
N LEU A 196 12.17 -0.93 5.30
CA LEU A 196 12.01 0.53 5.39
C LEU A 196 12.74 1.25 4.25
N GLU A 197 13.97 0.84 3.93
CA GLU A 197 14.72 1.40 2.81
C GLU A 197 13.98 1.19 1.48
N LEU A 198 13.51 -0.04 1.22
CA LEU A 198 12.78 -0.36 0.00
C LEU A 198 11.48 0.45 -0.14
N ARG A 199 10.72 0.66 0.95
CA ARG A 199 9.52 1.51 0.96
C ARG A 199 9.86 2.95 0.55
N GLN A 200 10.96 3.51 1.05
CA GLN A 200 11.40 4.87 0.68
C GLN A 200 11.78 4.95 -0.80
N GLU A 201 12.46 3.94 -1.32
CA GLU A 201 12.82 3.85 -2.74
C GLU A 201 11.57 3.76 -3.62
N LEU A 202 10.59 2.94 -3.26
CA LEU A 202 9.33 2.82 -4.00
C LEU A 202 8.55 4.15 -4.05
N ARG A 203 8.46 4.89 -2.95
CA ARG A 203 7.85 6.23 -2.94
C ARG A 203 8.56 7.22 -3.87
N GLN A 204 9.91 7.18 -3.91
CA GLN A 204 10.67 8.08 -4.78
C GLN A 204 10.45 7.80 -6.27
N LEU A 205 10.21 6.55 -6.66
CA LEU A 205 9.94 6.17 -8.04
C LEU A 205 8.68 6.82 -8.60
N VAL A 206 7.61 6.84 -7.80
CA VAL A 206 6.33 7.42 -8.22
C VAL A 206 6.41 8.93 -8.30
N THR A 207 6.99 9.57 -7.29
CA THR A 207 7.07 11.03 -7.23
C THR A 207 7.99 11.65 -8.27
N ARG A 208 9.04 10.92 -8.71
CA ARG A 208 10.03 11.44 -9.66
C ARG A 208 9.75 11.09 -11.11
N ASP A 209 9.27 9.88 -11.36
CA ASP A 209 9.21 9.31 -12.71
C ASP A 209 7.77 9.23 -13.26
N SER A 210 6.76 9.68 -12.49
CA SER A 210 5.32 9.64 -12.86
C SER A 210 4.85 8.25 -13.31
N ARG A 211 5.46 7.18 -12.78
CA ARG A 211 5.09 5.80 -13.14
C ARG A 211 3.89 5.33 -12.34
N THR A 212 3.08 4.52 -12.97
CA THR A 212 2.02 3.80 -12.30
C THR A 212 2.57 2.52 -11.69
N VAL A 213 2.29 2.29 -10.40
CA VAL A 213 2.77 1.11 -9.69
C VAL A 213 1.58 0.33 -9.16
N LEU A 214 1.52 -0.96 -9.47
CA LEU A 214 0.62 -1.91 -8.85
C LEU A 214 1.46 -2.89 -8.02
N LEU A 215 1.31 -2.86 -6.71
CA LEU A 215 2.05 -3.75 -5.82
C LEU A 215 1.12 -4.66 -5.02
N SER A 216 1.50 -5.93 -4.84
CA SER A 216 0.86 -6.81 -3.88
C SER A 216 1.61 -6.82 -2.56
N SER A 217 0.89 -6.88 -1.48
CA SER A 217 1.45 -7.15 -0.15
C SER A 217 0.41 -7.78 0.77
N HIS A 218 0.88 -8.55 1.75
CA HIS A 218 0.11 -8.93 2.93
C HIS A 218 0.51 -8.10 4.15
N ASP A 219 1.51 -7.22 4.01
CA ASP A 219 1.98 -6.30 5.04
C ASP A 219 1.30 -4.93 4.87
N MET A 220 0.36 -4.63 5.78
CA MET A 220 -0.44 -3.41 5.76
C MET A 220 0.40 -2.15 5.91
N GLN A 221 1.49 -2.23 6.68
CA GLN A 221 2.41 -1.10 6.86
C GLN A 221 3.13 -0.72 5.55
N VAL A 222 3.33 -1.69 4.64
CA VAL A 222 3.88 -1.41 3.30
C VAL A 222 2.85 -0.64 2.47
N ILE A 223 1.60 -1.11 2.46
CA ILE A 223 0.49 -0.48 1.73
C ILE A 223 0.28 0.95 2.22
N GLU A 224 0.14 1.15 3.53
CA GLU A 224 -0.06 2.46 4.15
C GLU A 224 1.09 3.43 3.86
N ALA A 225 2.33 2.91 3.91
CA ALA A 225 3.51 3.74 3.68
C ALA A 225 3.73 4.13 2.22
N VAL A 226 3.27 3.34 1.24
CA VAL A 226 3.68 3.48 -0.17
C VAL A 226 2.51 3.80 -1.09
N CYS A 227 1.29 3.31 -0.81
CA CYS A 227 0.17 3.36 -1.74
C CYS A 227 -0.71 4.60 -1.56
N ASP A 228 -1.25 5.12 -2.67
CA ASP A 228 -2.30 6.15 -2.68
C ASP A 228 -3.68 5.52 -2.50
N ARG A 229 -3.87 4.33 -3.11
CA ARG A 229 -5.11 3.56 -3.08
C ARG A 229 -4.81 2.10 -2.74
N VAL A 230 -5.80 1.43 -2.17
CA VAL A 230 -5.71 0.00 -1.86
C VAL A 230 -6.96 -0.73 -2.32
N ILE A 231 -6.75 -1.89 -2.90
CA ILE A 231 -7.76 -2.88 -3.23
C ILE A 231 -7.58 -4.04 -2.26
N ILE A 232 -8.55 -4.25 -1.39
CA ILE A 232 -8.54 -5.33 -0.41
C ILE A 232 -9.18 -6.56 -1.05
N LEU A 233 -8.41 -7.63 -1.15
CA LEU A 233 -8.84 -8.91 -1.69
C LEU A 233 -8.96 -9.94 -0.57
N ASN A 234 -10.04 -10.71 -0.59
CA ASN A 234 -10.21 -11.89 0.24
C ASN A 234 -10.93 -12.98 -0.56
N GLU A 235 -10.45 -14.22 -0.47
CA GLU A 235 -11.06 -15.39 -1.15
C GLU A 235 -11.34 -15.20 -2.64
N GLY A 236 -10.55 -14.37 -3.32
CA GLY A 236 -10.66 -14.07 -4.75
C GLY A 236 -11.58 -12.91 -5.10
N GLU A 237 -12.24 -12.28 -4.14
CA GLU A 237 -13.16 -11.15 -4.34
C GLU A 237 -12.58 -9.84 -3.79
N ILE A 238 -13.09 -8.70 -4.30
CA ILE A 238 -12.75 -7.37 -3.77
C ILE A 238 -13.70 -7.04 -2.62
N LEU A 239 -13.16 -6.86 -1.41
CA LEU A 239 -13.91 -6.38 -0.25
C LEU A 239 -13.96 -4.85 -0.19
N ALA A 240 -12.88 -4.17 -0.56
CA ALA A 240 -12.82 -2.71 -0.60
C ALA A 240 -11.87 -2.22 -1.70
N ASN A 241 -12.16 -1.02 -2.23
CA ASN A 241 -11.33 -0.36 -3.22
C ASN A 241 -11.46 1.16 -3.04
N ASP A 242 -10.53 1.76 -2.30
CA ASP A 242 -10.57 3.19 -1.99
C ASP A 242 -9.15 3.74 -1.76
N THR A 243 -9.03 5.04 -1.53
CA THR A 243 -7.78 5.64 -1.08
C THR A 243 -7.43 5.16 0.33
N VAL A 244 -6.13 5.06 0.62
CA VAL A 244 -5.66 4.70 1.97
C VAL A 244 -6.18 5.71 2.99
N GLU A 245 -6.17 7.01 2.65
CA GLU A 245 -6.69 8.10 3.48
C GLU A 245 -8.19 7.91 3.80
N ASN A 246 -9.03 7.66 2.79
CA ASN A 246 -10.47 7.44 3.00
C ASN A 246 -10.76 6.25 3.90
N LEU A 247 -10.05 5.13 3.69
CA LEU A 247 -10.23 3.94 4.53
C LEU A 247 -9.86 4.20 5.99
N LEU A 248 -8.75 4.89 6.23
CA LEU A 248 -8.37 5.30 7.57
C LEU A 248 -9.38 6.28 8.17
N ASP A 249 -9.90 7.23 7.39
CA ASP A 249 -10.88 8.23 7.85
C ASP A 249 -12.25 7.64 8.20
N VAL A 250 -12.73 6.66 7.44
CA VAL A 250 -14.01 5.97 7.74
C VAL A 250 -13.96 5.27 9.10
N PHE A 251 -12.79 4.74 9.45
CA PHE A 251 -12.56 4.06 10.74
C PHE A 251 -11.98 4.97 11.82
N HIS A 252 -11.92 6.30 11.58
CA HIS A 252 -11.58 7.30 12.60
C HIS A 252 -12.64 7.35 13.71
N THR A 253 -12.78 6.28 14.46
CA THR A 253 -13.25 6.37 15.83
C THR A 253 -12.11 6.98 16.63
N GLN A 254 -12.33 8.19 17.19
CA GLN A 254 -11.31 8.84 18.03
C GLN A 254 -10.96 7.91 19.19
N THR A 255 -9.96 7.06 19.00
CA THR A 255 -9.43 6.23 20.08
C THR A 255 -8.40 7.04 20.84
N PHE A 256 -8.63 7.21 22.14
CA PHE A 256 -7.71 7.89 23.04
C PHE A 256 -6.92 6.86 23.83
N ARG A 257 -5.61 6.98 23.81
CA ARG A 257 -4.70 6.24 24.68
C ARG A 257 -4.37 7.09 25.89
N ILE A 258 -4.84 6.66 27.06
CA ILE A 258 -4.71 7.40 28.31
C ILE A 258 -3.67 6.71 29.18
N THR A 259 -2.73 7.49 29.70
CA THR A 259 -1.73 7.02 30.66
C THR A 259 -1.89 7.77 31.96
N VAL A 260 -2.06 7.03 33.04
CA VAL A 260 -2.13 7.57 34.42
C VAL A 260 -1.06 6.92 35.31
N ARG A 261 -0.69 7.59 36.35
CA ARG A 261 0.23 7.10 37.40
C ARG A 261 -0.45 7.09 38.75
N GLY A 262 -0.22 6.07 39.54
CA GLY A 262 -0.78 5.94 40.89
C GLY A 262 -1.40 4.57 41.14
N GLN A 263 -2.20 4.42 42.20
CA GLN A 263 -2.94 3.19 42.43
C GLN A 263 -4.32 3.28 41.80
N LEU A 264 -4.58 2.42 40.81
CA LEU A 264 -5.88 2.27 40.20
C LEU A 264 -6.58 1.05 40.76
N SER A 265 -7.68 1.27 41.53
CA SER A 265 -8.44 0.17 42.12
C SER A 265 -9.17 -0.64 41.04
N THR A 266 -9.44 -1.91 41.32
CA THR A 266 -10.22 -2.78 40.42
C THR A 266 -11.61 -2.21 40.14
N ASP A 267 -12.23 -1.53 41.10
CA ASP A 267 -13.54 -0.91 40.92
C ASP A 267 -13.51 0.21 39.90
N VAL A 268 -12.46 1.04 39.93
CA VAL A 268 -12.25 2.12 38.92
C VAL A 268 -11.94 1.53 37.56
N GLN A 269 -11.12 0.47 37.44
CA GLN A 269 -10.87 -0.20 36.16
C GLN A 269 -12.17 -0.78 35.60
N THR A 270 -13.00 -1.38 36.40
CA THR A 270 -14.31 -1.91 36.03
C THR A 270 -15.23 -0.79 35.52
N GLU A 271 -15.33 0.32 36.27
CA GLU A 271 -16.11 1.49 35.83
C GLU A 271 -15.62 2.07 34.51
N LEU A 272 -14.31 2.20 34.33
CA LEU A 272 -13.73 2.68 33.10
C LEU A 272 -14.04 1.74 31.94
N THR A 273 -14.02 0.43 32.15
CA THR A 273 -14.33 -0.58 31.15
C THR A 273 -15.81 -0.60 30.78
N GLU A 274 -16.70 -0.64 31.79
CA GLU A 274 -18.14 -0.80 31.55
C GLU A 274 -18.81 0.49 31.05
N ARG A 275 -18.37 1.65 31.54
CA ARG A 275 -19.02 2.94 31.26
C ARG A 275 -18.38 3.69 30.09
N PHE A 276 -17.07 3.56 29.92
CA PHE A 276 -16.30 4.33 28.92
C PHE A 276 -15.59 3.43 27.90
N GLY A 277 -15.85 2.12 27.91
CA GLY A 277 -15.30 1.20 26.92
C GLY A 277 -13.78 1.07 26.97
N ALA A 278 -13.17 1.22 28.17
CA ALA A 278 -11.72 1.10 28.29
C ALA A 278 -11.24 -0.32 28.00
N THR A 279 -10.29 -0.44 27.07
CA THR A 279 -9.72 -1.69 26.58
C THR A 279 -8.19 -1.62 26.56
N ARG A 280 -7.51 -2.68 26.11
CA ARG A 280 -6.04 -2.76 25.90
C ARG A 280 -5.24 -2.30 27.12
N TRP A 281 -5.66 -2.74 28.32
CA TRP A 281 -4.99 -2.41 29.55
C TRP A 281 -3.54 -2.88 29.59
N THR A 282 -2.63 -2.00 30.00
CA THR A 282 -1.22 -2.31 30.22
C THR A 282 -0.74 -1.67 31.50
N ASP A 283 -0.26 -2.50 32.43
CA ASP A 283 0.25 -2.07 33.74
C ASP A 283 1.78 -2.22 33.77
N ARG A 284 2.48 -1.14 34.09
CA ARG A 284 3.93 -1.12 34.30
C ARG A 284 4.27 -0.41 35.63
N GLY A 285 4.33 -1.17 36.68
CA GLY A 285 4.60 -0.65 38.05
C GLY A 285 3.47 0.27 38.54
N ASP A 286 3.76 1.56 38.68
CA ASP A 286 2.79 2.58 39.08
C ASP A 286 2.09 3.28 37.90
N ARG A 287 2.33 2.83 36.66
CA ARG A 287 1.72 3.38 35.47
C ARG A 287 0.69 2.42 34.90
N HIS A 288 -0.51 2.95 34.65
CA HIS A 288 -1.61 2.26 33.99
C HIS A 288 -1.91 2.95 32.68
N ARG A 289 -2.02 2.16 31.60
CA ARG A 289 -2.38 2.64 30.27
C ARG A 289 -3.57 1.85 29.77
N PHE A 290 -4.52 2.54 29.16
CA PHE A 290 -5.68 1.94 28.51
C PHE A 290 -6.07 2.74 27.27
N GLU A 291 -6.88 2.14 26.41
CA GLU A 291 -7.46 2.78 25.23
C GLU A 291 -8.98 2.82 25.37
N THR A 292 -9.60 3.90 24.85
CA THR A 292 -11.05 4.08 24.82
C THR A 292 -11.49 4.74 23.53
N THR A 293 -12.53 4.17 22.88
CA THR A 293 -13.10 4.65 21.61
C THR A 293 -14.41 5.40 21.80
N ALA A 294 -15.04 5.32 22.97
CA ALA A 294 -16.44 5.71 23.17
C ALA A 294 -16.64 7.15 23.65
N VAL A 295 -15.62 8.01 23.64
CA VAL A 295 -15.69 9.28 24.38
C VAL A 295 -16.07 10.44 23.47
N ARG A 296 -17.37 10.74 23.36
CA ARG A 296 -17.86 11.95 22.69
C ARG A 296 -18.12 13.08 23.70
N GLY A 297 -17.48 14.24 23.47
CA GLY A 297 -17.83 15.48 24.19
C GLY A 297 -17.82 15.35 25.71
N ASN A 298 -19.00 15.40 26.33
CA ASN A 298 -19.14 15.37 27.79
C ASN A 298 -18.71 14.06 28.48
N GLU A 299 -18.68 12.95 27.77
CA GLU A 299 -18.22 11.66 28.31
C GLU A 299 -16.72 11.67 28.61
N PHE A 300 -15.94 12.35 27.80
CA PHE A 300 -14.50 12.52 28.06
C PHE A 300 -14.26 13.23 29.39
N TYR A 301 -14.99 14.30 29.66
CA TYR A 301 -14.90 15.00 30.93
C TYR A 301 -15.35 14.13 32.12
N ALA A 302 -16.43 13.35 31.95
CA ALA A 302 -16.89 12.44 32.97
C ALA A 302 -15.84 11.35 33.29
N MET A 303 -15.20 10.80 32.31
CA MET A 303 -14.10 9.84 32.49
C MET A 303 -12.90 10.48 33.18
N MET A 304 -12.53 11.71 32.80
CA MET A 304 -11.46 12.44 33.47
C MET A 304 -11.79 12.75 34.95
N ASP A 305 -13.08 12.96 35.27
CA ASP A 305 -13.53 13.15 36.65
C ASP A 305 -13.35 11.85 37.46
N VAL A 306 -13.71 10.68 36.92
CA VAL A 306 -13.47 9.38 37.55
C VAL A 306 -11.97 9.17 37.82
N LEU A 307 -11.12 9.48 36.88
CA LEU A 307 -9.67 9.37 37.03
C LEU A 307 -9.14 10.36 38.10
N ARG A 308 -9.66 11.58 38.16
CA ARG A 308 -9.30 12.58 39.16
C ARG A 308 -9.68 12.13 40.60
N GLU A 309 -10.84 11.48 40.75
CA GLU A 309 -11.32 10.99 42.02
C GLU A 309 -10.57 9.74 42.52
N SER A 310 -9.95 8.99 41.59
CA SER A 310 -9.22 7.74 41.86
C SER A 310 -7.83 7.93 42.50
N SER A 311 -7.44 9.13 42.89
CA SER A 311 -6.10 9.43 43.39
C SER A 311 -4.95 9.11 42.44
N THR A 312 -5.23 9.03 41.14
CA THR A 312 -4.21 8.87 40.10
C THR A 312 -3.75 10.24 39.58
N THR A 313 -2.53 10.29 39.07
CA THR A 313 -1.98 11.46 38.41
C THR A 313 -2.02 11.20 36.91
N PHE A 314 -2.63 12.12 36.18
CA PHE A 314 -2.67 12.11 34.72
C PHE A 314 -1.26 12.31 34.14
N VAL A 315 -0.86 11.49 33.14
CA VAL A 315 0.46 11.55 32.51
C VAL A 315 0.35 12.02 31.07
N SER A 316 -0.49 11.37 30.25
CA SER A 316 -0.73 11.76 28.85
C SER A 316 -2.09 11.28 28.33
N VAL A 317 -2.59 12.00 27.34
CA VAL A 317 -3.61 11.54 26.37
C VAL A 317 -3.00 11.66 25.00
N ASP A 318 -2.98 10.56 24.29
CA ASP A 318 -2.53 10.48 22.91
C ASP A 318 -3.72 10.01 22.08
N THR A 319 -3.96 10.62 20.93
CA THR A 319 -4.90 10.09 19.94
C THR A 319 -4.23 8.90 19.25
N VAL A 320 -4.92 7.78 19.20
CA VAL A 320 -4.47 6.61 18.42
C VAL A 320 -5.15 6.73 17.06
N GLU A 321 -4.37 6.93 16.03
CA GLU A 321 -4.86 6.84 14.66
C GLU A 321 -5.05 5.36 14.32
N PRO A 322 -6.18 4.96 13.72
CA PRO A 322 -6.36 3.59 13.26
C PRO A 322 -5.30 3.28 12.20
N ASP A 323 -4.77 2.08 12.22
CA ASP A 323 -3.93 1.57 11.15
C ASP A 323 -4.76 0.71 10.17
N LEU A 324 -4.20 0.43 8.99
CA LEU A 324 -4.87 -0.41 8.02
C LEU A 324 -5.14 -1.83 8.53
N GLU A 325 -4.46 -2.29 9.58
CA GLU A 325 -4.68 -3.61 10.18
C GLU A 325 -6.04 -3.64 10.92
N GLU A 326 -6.36 -2.59 11.67
CA GLU A 326 -7.67 -2.44 12.33
C GLU A 326 -8.80 -2.32 11.30
N VAL A 327 -8.59 -1.51 10.25
CA VAL A 327 -9.54 -1.35 9.14
C VAL A 327 -9.81 -2.68 8.45
N PHE A 328 -8.76 -3.43 8.13
CA PHE A 328 -8.86 -4.71 7.43
C PHE A 328 -9.64 -5.75 8.24
N LEU A 329 -9.37 -5.85 9.56
CA LEU A 329 -10.10 -6.76 10.45
C LEU A 329 -11.60 -6.44 10.48
N HIS A 330 -11.97 -5.16 10.57
CA HIS A 330 -13.38 -4.76 10.53
C HIS A 330 -14.06 -5.10 9.20
N ILE A 331 -13.38 -4.86 8.07
CA ILE A 331 -13.94 -5.16 6.74
C ILE A 331 -14.18 -6.68 6.57
N ILE A 332 -13.31 -7.52 7.12
CA ILE A 332 -13.51 -8.98 7.07
C ILE A 332 -14.64 -9.40 7.99
N ASP A 333 -14.66 -8.92 9.24
CA ASP A 333 -15.69 -9.28 10.22
C ASP A 333 -17.08 -8.83 9.79
N ASP A 334 -17.21 -7.63 9.19
CA ASP A 334 -18.48 -7.11 8.64
C ASP A 334 -18.91 -7.80 7.34
N GLY A 335 -18.00 -8.44 6.62
CA GLY A 335 -18.25 -9.18 5.38
C GLY A 335 -18.75 -10.62 5.60
N GLU A 336 -18.78 -11.11 6.83
CA GLU A 336 -19.31 -12.44 7.21
C GLU A 336 -20.83 -12.41 7.58
N VAL A 337 -21.59 -11.38 7.16
CA VAL A 337 -23.05 -11.31 7.40
C VAL A 337 -23.85 -11.63 6.15
#